data_b43ff18db32cd9dfc49af008c9ba46f9
#
_entry.id   b43ff18db32cd9dfc49af008c9ba46f9
#
_cell.length_a   1.000
_cell.length_b   1.000
_cell.length_c   1.000
_cell.angle_alpha   90.00
_cell.angle_beta   90.00
_cell.angle_gamma   90.00
#
_symmetry.space_group_name_H-M   'P 1'
#
loop_
_entity.id
_entity.type
_entity.pdbx_description
1 polymer ?
#
loop_
_entity_poly.entity_id
_entity_poly.type
_entity_poly.pdbx_seq_one_letter_code
_entity_poly.pdbx_strand_id
1 'polypeptide(L)'
;IYLVFLFILSIMFLIISPRLISILLGGDGLGLVSYCLVIYFQNYKSYNDGILTALSNRIGDVALLISISLIFNLGSXRFYFYLEFINLNXIFLLIIIMASITKRAQIPFSSXLPAAIAAPTPVSALVHSSTLVTAGVYLLIRFNHYLIYNKIYLFFFLLLGSLTILISGLGANYEIDFKKIIALSTLSQLGLIIRILSLGYVKLAFFHLLTHALFKALLFLCAGVFIHRIINFQDIRFSGGFSNQLIIVLIYFNISRLALCGIPFLAGFYSKDIILEFVLISNVNIMIFFFFFSTGLTVIYSFRLINYCLIDFLGFMIVSIGESSFILFPIRFLIFLSIFGGSILI
;
A
#
# COMPACT_ATOMS: atom_id res chain seq x y z
N ILE A 1 -21.53 -0.49 7.23
CA ILE A 1 -21.32 -1.94 7.39
C ILE A 1 -21.48 -2.64 6.05
N TYR A 2 -22.63 -2.51 5.32
CA TYR A 2 -22.88 -3.21 4.06
C TYR A 2 -21.82 -2.96 2.99
N LEU A 3 -21.38 -1.71 2.83
CA LEU A 3 -20.32 -1.36 1.85
C LEU A 3 -18.99 -2.04 2.18
N VAL A 4 -18.64 -2.14 3.46
CA VAL A 4 -17.40 -2.82 3.88
C VAL A 4 -17.52 -4.32 3.61
N PHE A 5 -18.70 -4.92 3.86
CA PHE A 5 -18.95 -6.33 3.59
C PHE A 5 -18.81 -6.62 2.07
N LEU A 6 -19.43 -5.80 1.22
CA LEU A 6 -19.30 -5.92 -0.24
C LEU A 6 -17.84 -5.77 -0.70
N PHE A 7 -17.09 -4.89 -0.02
CA PHE A 7 -15.66 -4.70 -0.29
C PHE A 7 -14.88 -5.99 -0.01
N ILE A 8 -15.11 -6.63 1.15
CA ILE A 8 -14.46 -7.90 1.52
C ILE A 8 -14.82 -8.99 0.52
N LEU A 9 -16.08 -9.06 0.11
CA LEU A 9 -16.57 -10.05 -0.86
C LEU A 9 -15.87 -9.88 -2.22
N SER A 10 -15.68 -8.64 -2.70
CA SER A 10 -14.98 -8.37 -3.96
C SER A 10 -13.49 -8.77 -3.89
N ILE A 11 -12.84 -8.61 -2.72
CA ILE A 11 -11.47 -9.08 -2.49
C ILE A 11 -11.40 -10.62 -2.59
N MET A 12 -12.35 -11.29 -1.96
CA MET A 12 -12.40 -12.76 -1.99
C MET A 12 -12.53 -13.26 -3.44
N PHE A 13 -13.38 -12.64 -4.23
CA PHE A 13 -13.51 -12.96 -5.65
C PHE A 13 -12.20 -12.74 -6.42
N LEU A 14 -11.50 -11.65 -6.13
CA LEU A 14 -10.23 -11.34 -6.79
C LEU A 14 -9.15 -12.38 -6.46
N ILE A 15 -9.04 -12.81 -5.19
CA ILE A 15 -8.00 -13.74 -4.76
C ILE A 15 -8.26 -15.16 -5.30
N ILE A 16 -9.52 -15.62 -5.25
CA ILE A 16 -9.90 -16.98 -5.66
C ILE A 16 -9.88 -17.12 -7.19
N SER A 17 -9.97 -16.00 -7.92
CA SER A 17 -10.14 -16.01 -9.38
C SER A 17 -8.97 -16.64 -10.14
N PRO A 18 -9.20 -17.68 -10.95
CA PRO A 18 -8.15 -18.31 -11.77
C PRO A 18 -7.99 -17.68 -13.15
N ARG A 19 -8.95 -16.86 -13.62
CA ARG A 19 -8.98 -16.30 -14.97
C ARG A 19 -8.89 -14.78 -14.93
N LEU A 20 -8.37 -14.15 -16.00
CA LEU A 20 -8.33 -12.70 -16.13
C LEU A 20 -9.73 -12.05 -16.05
N ILE A 21 -10.72 -12.69 -16.63
CA ILE A 21 -12.12 -12.21 -16.60
C ILE A 21 -12.62 -12.12 -15.16
N SER A 22 -12.36 -13.15 -14.35
CA SER A 22 -12.78 -13.16 -12.94
C SER A 22 -11.93 -12.19 -12.09
N ILE A 23 -10.65 -11.97 -12.44
CA ILE A 23 -9.81 -10.94 -11.81
C ILE A 23 -10.39 -9.55 -12.10
N LEU A 24 -10.82 -9.32 -13.35
CA LEU A 24 -11.44 -8.05 -13.73
C LEU A 24 -12.74 -7.83 -12.95
N LEU A 25 -13.59 -8.85 -12.85
CA LEU A 25 -14.86 -8.75 -12.10
C LEU A 25 -14.61 -8.40 -10.63
N GLY A 26 -13.65 -9.06 -9.99
CA GLY A 26 -13.23 -8.74 -8.61
C GLY A 26 -12.64 -7.33 -8.51
N GLY A 27 -11.82 -6.94 -9.49
CA GLY A 27 -11.19 -5.61 -9.55
C GLY A 27 -12.19 -4.48 -9.77
N ASP A 28 -13.20 -4.69 -10.62
CA ASP A 28 -14.28 -3.72 -10.86
C ASP A 28 -15.16 -3.56 -9.60
N GLY A 29 -15.47 -4.69 -8.95
CA GLY A 29 -16.19 -4.66 -7.68
C GLY A 29 -15.45 -3.81 -6.64
N LEU A 30 -14.13 -4.03 -6.52
CA LEU A 30 -13.29 -3.22 -5.62
C LEU A 30 -13.32 -1.74 -6.00
N GLY A 31 -13.22 -1.42 -7.29
CA GLY A 31 -13.22 -0.05 -7.79
C GLY A 31 -14.52 0.69 -7.48
N LEU A 32 -15.66 0.05 -7.74
CA LEU A 32 -16.98 0.65 -7.49
C LEU A 32 -17.25 0.85 -6.00
N VAL A 33 -16.97 -0.16 -5.17
CA VAL A 33 -17.22 -0.07 -3.73
C VAL A 33 -16.25 0.94 -3.09
N SER A 34 -14.99 1.01 -3.54
CA SER A 34 -14.04 2.02 -3.02
C SER A 34 -14.50 3.43 -3.36
N TYR A 35 -15.05 3.65 -4.55
CA TYR A 35 -15.65 4.94 -4.95
C TYR A 35 -16.77 5.34 -3.97
N CYS A 36 -17.71 4.43 -3.68
CA CYS A 36 -18.79 4.70 -2.72
C CYS A 36 -18.28 5.02 -1.32
N LEU A 37 -17.18 4.35 -0.92
CA LEU A 37 -16.58 4.56 0.40
C LEU A 37 -15.83 5.89 0.48
N VAL A 38 -15.21 6.37 -0.61
CA VAL A 38 -14.53 7.68 -0.65
C VAL A 38 -15.57 8.81 -0.55
N ILE A 39 -16.75 8.67 -1.20
CA ILE A 39 -17.81 9.68 -1.18
C ILE A 39 -18.63 9.65 0.12
N TYR A 40 -18.30 8.78 1.08
CA TYR A 40 -19.08 8.57 2.31
C TYR A 40 -19.51 9.88 3.00
N PHE A 41 -18.65 10.89 3.06
CA PHE A 41 -18.92 12.17 3.74
C PHE A 41 -19.73 13.16 2.90
N GLN A 42 -19.96 12.90 1.61
CA GLN A 42 -20.77 13.73 0.70
C GLN A 42 -20.38 15.22 0.66
N ASN A 43 -19.07 15.49 0.81
CA ASN A 43 -18.52 16.84 0.69
C ASN A 43 -18.01 17.08 -0.74
N TYR A 44 -17.91 18.34 -1.15
CA TYR A 44 -17.37 18.73 -2.46
C TYR A 44 -15.99 18.10 -2.72
N LYS A 45 -15.14 18.13 -1.70
CA LYS A 45 -13.80 17.53 -1.78
C LYS A 45 -13.88 16.01 -2.01
N SER A 46 -14.76 15.31 -1.27
CA SER A 46 -14.91 13.85 -1.40
C SER A 46 -15.47 13.45 -2.78
N TYR A 47 -16.33 14.29 -3.39
CA TYR A 47 -16.81 14.04 -4.75
C TYR A 47 -15.68 14.16 -5.78
N ASN A 48 -14.88 15.22 -5.71
CA ASN A 48 -13.75 15.41 -6.63
C ASN A 48 -12.72 14.27 -6.49
N ASP A 49 -12.40 13.91 -5.26
CA ASP A 49 -11.46 12.82 -4.95
C ASP A 49 -12.02 11.46 -5.42
N GLY A 50 -13.34 11.27 -5.27
CA GLY A 50 -14.03 10.08 -5.75
C GLY A 50 -13.97 9.94 -7.27
N ILE A 51 -14.23 11.03 -8.01
CA ILE A 51 -14.15 11.05 -9.47
C ILE A 51 -12.72 10.72 -9.93
N LEU A 52 -11.71 11.31 -9.29
CA LEU A 52 -10.29 11.03 -9.61
C LEU A 52 -9.97 9.55 -9.46
N THR A 53 -10.38 8.94 -8.33
CA THR A 53 -10.10 7.50 -8.06
C THR A 53 -10.88 6.60 -9.03
N ALA A 54 -12.13 6.96 -9.36
CA ALA A 54 -12.93 6.17 -10.30
C ALA A 54 -12.33 6.20 -11.71
N LEU A 55 -11.95 7.39 -12.20
CA LEU A 55 -11.37 7.53 -13.55
C LEU A 55 -10.04 6.80 -13.68
N SER A 56 -9.16 6.91 -12.68
CA SER A 56 -7.86 6.21 -12.71
C SER A 56 -8.03 4.69 -12.72
N ASN A 57 -9.00 4.16 -11.94
CA ASN A 57 -9.28 2.72 -11.93
C ASN A 57 -9.85 2.25 -13.27
N ARG A 58 -10.70 3.06 -13.91
CA ARG A 58 -11.29 2.72 -15.22
C ARG A 58 -10.24 2.60 -16.33
N ILE A 59 -9.17 3.41 -16.29
CA ILE A 59 -8.07 3.27 -17.24
C ILE A 59 -7.44 1.86 -17.11
N GLY A 60 -7.26 1.39 -15.86
CA GLY A 60 -6.75 0.04 -15.59
C GLY A 60 -7.69 -1.07 -16.05
N ASP A 61 -9.01 -0.86 -15.86
CA ASP A 61 -10.03 -1.83 -16.29
C ASP A 61 -10.08 -1.97 -17.81
N VAL A 62 -9.96 -0.86 -18.54
CA VAL A 62 -9.87 -0.85 -20.01
C VAL A 62 -8.63 -1.65 -20.48
N ALA A 63 -7.48 -1.43 -19.81
CA ALA A 63 -6.26 -2.18 -20.12
C ALA A 63 -6.46 -3.69 -19.90
N LEU A 64 -7.14 -4.08 -18.81
CA LEU A 64 -7.47 -5.50 -18.56
C LEU A 64 -8.40 -6.07 -19.65
N LEU A 65 -9.41 -5.31 -20.11
CA LEU A 65 -10.30 -5.75 -21.18
C LEU A 65 -9.54 -5.99 -22.49
N ILE A 66 -8.63 -5.07 -22.83
CA ILE A 66 -7.79 -5.25 -24.04
C ILE A 66 -6.88 -6.47 -23.88
N SER A 67 -6.31 -6.70 -22.69
CA SER A 67 -5.49 -7.89 -22.43
C SER A 67 -6.31 -9.18 -22.58
N ILE A 68 -7.56 -9.18 -22.14
CA ILE A 68 -8.48 -10.33 -22.27
C ILE A 68 -8.77 -10.60 -23.75
N SER A 69 -9.02 -9.56 -24.57
CA SER A 69 -9.29 -9.73 -25.99
C SER A 69 -8.10 -10.31 -26.74
N LEU A 70 -6.87 -9.86 -26.40
CA LEU A 70 -5.64 -10.40 -27.00
C LEU A 70 -5.46 -11.88 -26.67
N ILE A 71 -5.86 -12.26 -25.49
CA ILE A 71 -5.74 -13.65 -25.03
C ILE A 71 -6.79 -14.56 -25.72
N PHE A 72 -8.01 -14.07 -25.96
CA PHE A 72 -9.01 -14.84 -26.69
C PHE A 72 -8.53 -15.29 -28.06
N ASN A 73 -7.65 -14.53 -28.70
CA ASN A 73 -7.03 -14.90 -29.97
C ASN A 73 -6.14 -16.18 -29.87
N LEU A 74 -5.72 -16.53 -28.63
CA LEU A 74 -4.92 -17.72 -28.37
C LEU A 74 -5.76 -18.98 -28.07
N GLY A 75 -7.09 -18.89 -28.13
CA GLY A 75 -8.00 -20.03 -28.11
C GLY A 75 -8.68 -20.38 -26.78
N SER A 76 -8.20 -19.94 -25.68
CA SER A 76 -8.88 -20.27 -24.40
C SER A 76 -8.65 -19.31 -23.25
N UNK A 77 -9.40 -19.16 -22.38
CA UNK A 77 -9.37 -18.37 -21.36
C UNK A 77 -8.75 -18.93 -20.21
N ARG A 78 -8.50 -20.21 -20.19
CA ARG A 78 -7.88 -20.86 -19.05
C ARG A 78 -6.37 -20.69 -19.07
N PHE A 79 -5.87 -19.48 -18.85
CA PHE A 79 -4.50 -19.09 -19.06
C PHE A 79 -3.47 -19.68 -18.17
N TYR A 80 -3.82 -19.87 -16.91
CA TYR A 80 -2.83 -20.14 -15.87
C TYR A 80 -1.94 -21.33 -16.16
N PHE A 81 -2.48 -22.35 -16.82
CA PHE A 81 -1.74 -23.57 -17.14
C PHE A 81 -0.93 -23.49 -18.45
N TYR A 82 -1.31 -22.57 -19.34
CA TYR A 82 -0.63 -22.44 -20.64
C TYR A 82 0.39 -21.31 -20.68
N LEU A 83 0.49 -20.55 -19.60
CA LEU A 83 1.35 -19.36 -19.52
C LEU A 83 2.83 -19.69 -19.75
N GLU A 84 3.26 -20.91 -19.40
CA GLU A 84 4.66 -21.31 -19.55
C GLU A 84 5.04 -21.66 -21.01
N PHE A 85 4.06 -21.95 -21.84
CA PHE A 85 4.27 -22.47 -23.19
C PHE A 85 4.03 -21.46 -24.31
N ILE A 86 3.43 -20.32 -24.01
CA ILE A 86 3.01 -19.34 -25.02
C ILE A 86 3.94 -18.12 -24.98
N ASN A 87 4.59 -17.83 -26.10
CA ASN A 87 5.35 -16.58 -26.29
C ASN A 87 4.37 -15.44 -26.51
N LEU A 88 3.97 -14.77 -25.45
CA LEU A 88 3.05 -13.64 -25.51
C LEU A 88 3.76 -12.41 -26.07
N ASN A 89 3.03 -11.67 -26.91
CA ASN A 89 3.53 -10.46 -27.53
C ASN A 89 3.87 -9.38 -26.50
N UNK A 90 4.60 -8.65 -26.60
CA UNK A 90 4.99 -7.64 -25.83
C UNK A 90 3.96 -6.71 -25.48
N ILE A 91 3.22 -6.49 -26.58
CA ILE A 91 2.08 -5.58 -26.38
C ILE A 91 1.20 -6.04 -25.22
N PHE A 92 0.95 -7.33 -25.10
CA PHE A 92 0.17 -7.91 -24.01
C PHE A 92 0.78 -7.56 -22.63
N LEU A 93 2.09 -7.73 -22.51
CA LEU A 93 2.81 -7.42 -21.26
C LEU A 93 2.70 -5.93 -20.91
N LEU A 94 2.89 -5.05 -21.90
CA LEU A 94 2.78 -3.61 -21.71
C LEU A 94 1.39 -3.24 -21.18
N ILE A 95 0.34 -3.84 -21.71
CA ILE A 95 -1.04 -3.57 -21.30
C ILE A 95 -1.29 -4.04 -19.85
N ILE A 96 -0.78 -5.22 -19.45
CA ILE A 96 -0.86 -5.71 -18.06
C ILE A 96 -0.07 -4.79 -17.12
N ILE A 97 1.09 -4.31 -17.58
CA ILE A 97 1.91 -3.33 -16.84
C ILE A 97 1.10 -2.05 -16.60
N MET A 98 0.45 -1.52 -17.63
CA MET A 98 -0.38 -0.32 -17.50
C MET A 98 -1.53 -0.54 -16.52
N ALA A 99 -2.22 -1.69 -16.60
CA ALA A 99 -3.28 -2.05 -15.66
C ALA A 99 -2.79 -2.12 -14.21
N SER A 100 -1.58 -2.67 -14.01
CA SER A 100 -1.00 -2.79 -12.66
C SER A 100 -0.56 -1.44 -12.10
N ILE A 101 0.00 -0.55 -12.92
CA ILE A 101 0.46 0.79 -12.53
C ILE A 101 -0.72 1.65 -12.06
N THR A 102 -1.83 1.63 -12.80
CA THR A 102 -3.04 2.41 -12.45
C THR A 102 -3.64 1.93 -11.13
N LYS A 103 -3.77 0.61 -10.94
CA LYS A 103 -4.35 0.04 -9.72
C LYS A 103 -3.46 0.24 -8.48
N ARG A 104 -2.16 0.48 -8.65
CA ARG A 104 -1.22 0.70 -7.55
C ARG A 104 -0.90 2.16 -7.28
N ALA A 105 -1.51 3.07 -8.01
CA ALA A 105 -1.25 4.50 -7.87
C ALA A 105 0.25 4.84 -8.04
N GLN A 106 0.93 4.15 -8.97
CA GLN A 106 2.33 4.47 -9.29
C GLN A 106 2.41 5.66 -10.24
N ILE A 107 3.59 6.22 -10.39
CA ILE A 107 3.80 7.30 -11.37
C ILE A 107 3.39 6.78 -12.76
N PRO A 108 2.54 7.49 -13.53
CA PRO A 108 2.02 8.86 -13.32
C PRO A 108 0.72 8.98 -12.51
N PHE A 109 0.12 7.90 -12.04
CA PHE A 109 -1.18 7.87 -11.37
C PHE A 109 -1.07 8.01 -9.84
N SER A 110 0.02 8.59 -9.33
CA SER A 110 0.31 8.69 -7.89
C SER A 110 -0.71 9.54 -7.12
N SER A 111 -1.41 10.43 -7.79
CA SER A 111 -2.44 11.28 -7.19
C SER A 111 -3.71 10.53 -6.72
N UNK A 112 -3.90 9.48 -7.07
CA UNK A 112 -4.92 8.69 -6.70
C UNK A 112 -4.93 8.27 -5.30
N LEU A 113 -3.75 8.10 -4.81
CA LEU A 113 -3.69 7.61 -3.43
C LEU A 113 -3.95 8.72 -2.40
N PRO A 114 -3.37 9.92 -2.50
CA PRO A 114 -3.77 11.02 -1.59
C PRO A 114 -5.24 11.42 -1.71
N ALA A 115 -5.83 11.35 -2.90
CA ALA A 115 -7.27 11.64 -3.10
C ALA A 115 -8.15 10.68 -2.29
N ALA A 116 -7.80 9.40 -2.28
CA ALA A 116 -8.55 8.36 -1.56
C ALA A 116 -8.56 8.55 -0.02
N ILE A 117 -7.73 9.45 0.51
CA ILE A 117 -7.63 9.75 1.95
C ILE A 117 -8.88 10.50 2.48
N ALA A 118 -9.71 11.07 1.60
CA ALA A 118 -10.98 11.70 1.98
C ALA A 118 -11.92 10.73 2.72
N ALA A 119 -11.72 9.42 2.56
CA ALA A 119 -12.49 8.37 3.24
C ALA A 119 -12.28 8.36 4.76
N PRO A 120 -13.24 7.82 5.54
CA PRO A 120 -13.05 7.59 6.98
C PRO A 120 -11.81 6.72 7.27
N THR A 121 -11.19 6.92 8.45
CA THR A 121 -9.93 6.22 8.82
C THR A 121 -10.01 4.69 8.79
N PRO A 122 -11.09 4.03 9.25
CA PRO A 122 -11.16 2.56 9.13
C PRO A 122 -11.20 2.10 7.67
N VAL A 123 -11.82 2.89 6.80
CA VAL A 123 -11.87 2.60 5.36
C VAL A 123 -10.50 2.78 4.73
N SER A 124 -9.78 3.85 5.08
CA SER A 124 -8.42 4.07 4.56
C SER A 124 -7.45 2.97 5.02
N ALA A 125 -7.63 2.46 6.25
CA ALA A 125 -6.84 1.33 6.76
C ALA A 125 -7.08 0.05 5.95
N LEU A 126 -8.33 -0.22 5.57
CA LEU A 126 -8.72 -1.43 4.85
C LEU A 126 -8.45 -1.30 3.34
N VAL A 127 -9.01 -0.25 2.73
CA VAL A 127 -9.01 -0.08 1.27
C VAL A 127 -7.62 0.26 0.73
N HIS A 128 -6.97 1.28 1.31
CA HIS A 128 -5.80 1.88 0.68
C HIS A 128 -4.47 1.32 1.19
N SER A 129 -4.41 0.75 2.40
CA SER A 129 -3.17 0.18 2.92
C SER A 129 -2.98 -1.28 2.50
N SER A 130 -4.02 -2.11 2.58
CA SER A 130 -3.85 -3.56 2.48
C SER A 130 -4.51 -4.21 1.26
N THR A 131 -5.48 -3.59 0.57
CA THR A 131 -6.29 -4.33 -0.40
C THR A 131 -6.30 -3.78 -1.83
N LEU A 132 -6.80 -2.57 -2.08
CA LEU A 132 -6.95 -2.06 -3.46
C LEU A 132 -5.60 -1.95 -4.17
N VAL A 133 -4.61 -1.40 -3.49
CA VAL A 133 -3.28 -1.19 -4.06
C VAL A 133 -2.52 -2.51 -4.21
N THR A 134 -2.74 -3.47 -3.30
CA THR A 134 -2.11 -4.79 -3.39
C THR A 134 -2.69 -5.64 -4.54
N ALA A 135 -3.89 -5.35 -5.03
CA ALA A 135 -4.48 -6.02 -6.19
C ALA A 135 -3.59 -5.88 -7.44
N GLY A 136 -2.99 -4.69 -7.63
CA GLY A 136 -2.03 -4.47 -8.73
C GLY A 136 -0.73 -5.25 -8.56
N VAL A 137 -0.23 -5.37 -7.31
CA VAL A 137 0.94 -6.20 -7.00
C VAL A 137 0.62 -7.68 -7.27
N TYR A 138 -0.55 -8.14 -6.84
CA TYR A 138 -1.02 -9.50 -7.03
C TYR A 138 -1.05 -9.86 -8.53
N LEU A 139 -1.54 -8.94 -9.34
CA LEU A 139 -1.58 -9.11 -10.80
C LEU A 139 -0.16 -9.28 -11.37
N LEU A 140 0.82 -8.48 -10.93
CA LEU A 140 2.22 -8.61 -11.38
C LEU A 140 2.86 -9.91 -10.89
N ILE A 141 2.57 -10.33 -9.66
CA ILE A 141 3.06 -11.62 -9.13
C ILE A 141 2.54 -12.77 -10.00
N ARG A 142 1.25 -12.71 -10.39
CA ARG A 142 0.63 -13.72 -11.27
C ARG A 142 1.31 -13.81 -12.65
N PHE A 143 1.69 -12.66 -13.22
CA PHE A 143 2.29 -12.58 -14.56
C PHE A 143 3.81 -12.41 -14.53
N ASN A 144 4.45 -12.66 -13.38
CA ASN A 144 5.88 -12.43 -13.23
C ASN A 144 6.73 -13.30 -14.18
N HIS A 145 6.27 -14.51 -14.47
CA HIS A 145 6.99 -15.43 -15.37
C HIS A 145 7.29 -14.77 -16.72
N TYR A 146 6.32 -14.04 -17.28
CA TYR A 146 6.50 -13.32 -18.55
C TYR A 146 7.39 -12.10 -18.42
N LEU A 147 7.31 -11.42 -17.27
CA LEU A 147 8.11 -10.23 -17.03
C LEU A 147 9.60 -10.55 -17.03
N ILE A 148 10.00 -11.69 -16.47
CA ILE A 148 11.40 -12.11 -16.37
C ILE A 148 12.03 -12.30 -17.76
N TYR A 149 11.28 -12.75 -18.75
CA TYR A 149 11.82 -12.98 -20.11
C TYR A 149 12.15 -11.68 -20.84
N ASN A 150 11.55 -10.55 -20.46
CA ASN A 150 11.69 -9.28 -21.18
C ASN A 150 12.49 -8.26 -20.37
N LYS A 151 13.81 -8.20 -20.58
CA LYS A 151 14.74 -7.34 -19.84
C LYS A 151 14.38 -5.84 -19.89
N ILE A 152 13.79 -5.37 -21.02
CA ILE A 152 13.39 -3.97 -21.20
C ILE A 152 12.30 -3.59 -20.16
N TYR A 153 11.29 -4.46 -20.00
CA TYR A 153 10.22 -4.21 -19.03
C TYR A 153 10.71 -4.29 -17.59
N LEU A 154 11.64 -5.21 -17.30
CA LEU A 154 12.24 -5.31 -15.97
C LEU A 154 12.99 -4.02 -15.62
N PHE A 155 13.77 -3.48 -16.54
CA PHE A 155 14.49 -2.22 -16.35
C PHE A 155 13.51 -1.05 -16.15
N PHE A 156 12.43 -1.00 -16.94
CA PHE A 156 11.38 0.00 -16.80
C PHE A 156 10.73 -0.07 -15.39
N PHE A 157 10.43 -1.26 -14.91
CA PHE A 157 9.88 -1.46 -13.56
C PHE A 157 10.86 -1.06 -12.46
N LEU A 158 12.12 -1.37 -12.65
CA LEU A 158 13.18 -0.98 -11.71
C LEU A 158 13.26 0.54 -11.60
N LEU A 159 13.21 1.24 -12.73
CA LEU A 159 13.16 2.70 -12.78
C LEU A 159 11.92 3.26 -12.08
N LEU A 160 10.74 2.77 -12.45
CA LEU A 160 9.47 3.21 -11.84
C LEU A 160 9.47 2.99 -10.32
N GLY A 161 9.92 1.82 -9.88
CA GLY A 161 9.99 1.49 -8.46
C GLY A 161 10.90 2.45 -7.69
N SER A 162 12.10 2.71 -8.22
CA SER A 162 13.06 3.61 -7.56
C SER A 162 12.56 5.06 -7.52
N LEU A 163 11.95 5.55 -8.61
CA LEU A 163 11.38 6.90 -8.66
C LEU A 163 10.19 7.07 -7.71
N THR A 164 9.30 6.05 -7.64
CA THR A 164 8.14 6.13 -6.74
C THR A 164 8.56 6.13 -5.27
N ILE A 165 9.56 5.34 -4.88
CA ILE A 165 10.07 5.34 -3.50
C ILE A 165 10.63 6.72 -3.16
N LEU A 166 11.41 7.30 -4.08
CA LEU A 166 12.09 8.58 -3.87
C LEU A 166 11.08 9.72 -3.74
N ILE A 167 10.16 9.87 -4.72
CA ILE A 167 9.17 10.96 -4.74
C ILE A 167 8.23 10.85 -3.53
N SER A 168 7.76 9.65 -3.20
CA SER A 168 6.87 9.46 -2.06
C SER A 168 7.58 9.68 -0.72
N GLY A 169 8.86 9.30 -0.62
CA GLY A 169 9.67 9.55 0.58
C GLY A 169 9.91 11.03 0.81
N LEU A 170 10.25 11.78 -0.25
CA LEU A 170 10.40 13.23 -0.19
C LEU A 170 9.06 13.89 0.18
N GLY A 171 7.98 13.53 -0.52
CA GLY A 171 6.65 14.08 -0.23
C GLY A 171 6.21 13.85 1.21
N ALA A 172 6.46 12.64 1.75
CA ALA A 172 6.09 12.32 3.14
C ALA A 172 6.82 13.21 4.16
N ASN A 173 8.03 13.67 3.84
CA ASN A 173 8.82 14.54 4.74
C ASN A 173 8.30 15.98 4.78
N TYR A 174 7.59 16.45 3.73
CA TYR A 174 7.07 17.81 3.69
C TYR A 174 5.60 17.92 4.09
N GLU A 175 4.83 16.85 3.98
CA GLU A 175 3.41 16.84 4.32
C GLU A 175 3.20 17.02 5.83
N ILE A 176 2.07 17.64 6.20
CA ILE A 176 1.72 17.98 7.58
C ILE A 176 0.56 17.07 8.09
N ASP A 177 -0.27 16.54 7.19
CA ASP A 177 -1.44 15.73 7.53
C ASP A 177 -1.04 14.29 7.90
N PHE A 178 -1.51 13.80 9.06
CA PHE A 178 -1.32 12.41 9.52
C PHE A 178 -1.64 11.38 8.44
N LYS A 179 -2.84 11.47 7.86
CA LYS A 179 -3.30 10.49 6.87
C LYS A 179 -2.43 10.52 5.62
N LYS A 180 -2.06 11.72 5.14
CA LYS A 180 -1.23 11.86 3.93
C LYS A 180 0.16 11.28 4.12
N ILE A 181 0.79 11.50 5.29
CA ILE A 181 2.12 10.95 5.59
C ILE A 181 2.07 9.41 5.58
N ILE A 182 1.05 8.82 6.23
CA ILE A 182 0.91 7.37 6.28
C ILE A 182 0.62 6.81 4.88
N ALA A 183 -0.17 7.50 4.05
CA ALA A 183 -0.46 7.08 2.68
C ALA A 183 0.77 7.18 1.76
N LEU A 184 1.54 8.27 1.86
CA LEU A 184 2.78 8.39 1.09
C LEU A 184 3.80 7.33 1.51
N SER A 185 3.81 6.96 2.79
CA SER A 185 4.65 5.86 3.26
C SER A 185 4.16 4.49 2.77
N THR A 186 2.85 4.28 2.45
CA THR A 186 2.42 3.06 1.75
C THR A 186 2.93 3.05 0.32
N LEU A 187 2.87 4.20 -0.36
CA LEU A 187 3.36 4.32 -1.74
C LEU A 187 4.85 3.99 -1.84
N SER A 188 5.66 4.46 -0.87
CA SER A 188 7.10 4.16 -0.85
C SER A 188 7.37 2.66 -0.70
N GLN A 189 6.64 1.97 0.18
CA GLN A 189 6.81 0.52 0.37
C GLN A 189 6.33 -0.28 -0.86
N LEU A 190 5.31 0.21 -1.56
CA LEU A 190 4.85 -0.41 -2.81
C LEU A 190 5.90 -0.27 -3.93
N GLY A 191 6.58 0.86 -3.97
CA GLY A 191 7.71 1.05 -4.89
C GLY A 191 8.83 0.04 -4.62
N LEU A 192 9.08 -0.23 -3.33
CA LEU A 192 10.05 -1.25 -2.90
C LEU A 192 9.65 -2.65 -3.43
N ILE A 193 8.37 -3.01 -3.32
CA ILE A 193 7.86 -4.30 -3.81
C ILE A 193 8.03 -4.42 -5.34
N ILE A 194 7.74 -3.35 -6.10
CA ILE A 194 7.93 -3.36 -7.57
C ILE A 194 9.38 -3.61 -7.93
N ARG A 195 10.28 -2.94 -7.22
CA ARG A 195 11.72 -3.08 -7.47
C ARG A 195 12.18 -4.52 -7.26
N ILE A 196 11.72 -5.18 -6.19
CA ILE A 196 12.05 -6.57 -5.91
C ILE A 196 11.49 -7.49 -7.00
N LEU A 197 10.26 -7.21 -7.46
CA LEU A 197 9.65 -7.95 -8.56
C LEU A 197 10.46 -7.78 -9.86
N SER A 198 11.02 -6.58 -10.10
CA SER A 198 11.87 -6.34 -11.27
C SER A 198 13.20 -7.08 -11.18
N LEU A 199 13.67 -7.43 -9.97
CA LEU A 199 14.85 -8.26 -9.78
C LEU A 199 14.55 -9.76 -9.86
N GLY A 200 13.26 -10.15 -10.00
CA GLY A 200 12.82 -11.53 -10.16
C GLY A 200 12.49 -12.26 -8.86
N TYR A 201 12.59 -11.61 -7.71
CA TYR A 201 12.36 -12.26 -6.41
C TYR A 201 10.89 -12.19 -5.99
N VAL A 202 10.05 -13.00 -6.60
CA VAL A 202 8.58 -13.01 -6.39
C VAL A 202 8.21 -13.38 -4.95
N LYS A 203 8.86 -14.40 -4.39
CA LYS A 203 8.56 -14.90 -3.04
C LYS A 203 8.84 -13.82 -1.99
N LEU A 204 9.96 -13.09 -2.12
CA LEU A 204 10.32 -12.00 -1.22
C LEU A 204 9.34 -10.81 -1.36
N ALA A 205 8.93 -10.51 -2.58
CA ALA A 205 7.93 -9.46 -2.82
C ALA A 205 6.60 -9.80 -2.14
N PHE A 206 6.16 -11.06 -2.22
CA PHE A 206 4.93 -11.54 -1.58
C PHE A 206 5.06 -11.52 -0.06
N PHE A 207 6.20 -11.98 0.48
CA PHE A 207 6.48 -11.96 1.91
C PHE A 207 6.42 -10.52 2.45
N HIS A 208 7.10 -9.59 1.77
CA HIS A 208 7.08 -8.16 2.19
C HIS A 208 5.68 -7.56 2.09
N LEU A 209 4.88 -7.97 1.09
CA LEU A 209 3.49 -7.53 0.97
C LEU A 209 2.66 -7.93 2.19
N LEU A 210 2.82 -9.16 2.70
CA LEU A 210 2.09 -9.64 3.87
C LEU A 210 2.49 -8.88 5.15
N THR A 211 3.80 -8.75 5.40
CA THR A 211 4.29 -8.00 6.58
C THR A 211 3.87 -6.53 6.51
N HIS A 212 3.94 -5.92 5.32
CA HIS A 212 3.53 -4.54 5.07
C HIS A 212 2.06 -4.31 5.45
N ALA A 213 1.18 -5.24 5.06
CA ALA A 213 -0.25 -5.12 5.35
C ALA A 213 -0.51 -5.06 6.86
N LEU A 214 0.23 -5.85 7.66
CA LEU A 214 0.07 -5.92 9.11
C LEU A 214 0.41 -4.60 9.80
N PHE A 215 1.65 -4.10 9.62
CA PHE A 215 2.05 -2.89 10.33
C PHE A 215 1.37 -1.63 9.76
N LYS A 216 0.97 -1.61 8.50
CA LYS A 216 0.26 -0.45 7.93
C LYS A 216 -1.19 -0.35 8.42
N ALA A 217 -1.89 -1.48 8.51
CA ALA A 217 -3.24 -1.49 9.09
C ALA A 217 -3.20 -0.95 10.53
N LEU A 218 -2.20 -1.40 11.30
CA LEU A 218 -1.99 -0.93 12.68
C LEU A 218 -1.75 0.59 12.72
N LEU A 219 -0.87 1.11 11.83
CA LEU A 219 -0.59 2.55 11.75
C LEU A 219 -1.84 3.39 11.49
N PHE A 220 -2.66 2.98 10.52
CA PHE A 220 -3.89 3.72 10.16
C PHE A 220 -4.92 3.67 11.29
N LEU A 221 -5.07 2.54 11.97
CA LEU A 221 -6.02 2.42 13.08
C LEU A 221 -5.61 3.29 14.26
N CYS A 222 -4.31 3.28 14.64
CA CYS A 222 -3.79 4.15 15.71
C CYS A 222 -3.93 5.63 15.34
N ALA A 223 -3.60 6.02 14.10
CA ALA A 223 -3.78 7.39 13.62
C ALA A 223 -5.26 7.80 13.65
N GLY A 224 -6.17 6.85 13.37
CA GLY A 224 -7.62 7.09 13.46
C GLY A 224 -8.04 7.46 14.87
N VAL A 225 -7.50 6.76 15.87
CA VAL A 225 -7.77 7.07 17.28
C VAL A 225 -7.25 8.48 17.62
N PHE A 226 -6.03 8.82 17.18
CA PHE A 226 -5.44 10.17 17.44
C PHE A 226 -6.32 11.27 16.81
N ILE A 227 -6.68 11.14 15.54
CA ILE A 227 -7.49 12.13 14.82
C ILE A 227 -8.85 12.32 15.52
N HIS A 228 -9.49 11.22 15.93
CA HIS A 228 -10.78 11.27 16.61
C HIS A 228 -10.68 12.00 17.95
N ARG A 229 -9.56 11.84 18.66
CA ARG A 229 -9.33 12.48 19.98
C ARG A 229 -9.00 13.95 19.87
N ILE A 230 -8.37 14.40 18.77
CA ILE A 230 -8.04 15.83 18.53
C ILE A 230 -9.21 16.53 17.80
N ILE A 231 -10.44 16.16 18.04
CA ILE A 231 -11.64 16.80 17.45
C ILE A 231 -11.55 16.79 15.90
N ASN A 232 -11.07 15.69 15.33
CA ASN A 232 -10.96 15.44 13.88
C ASN A 232 -9.93 16.32 13.14
N PHE A 233 -9.02 17.01 13.86
CA PHE A 233 -7.91 17.69 13.20
C PHE A 233 -6.89 16.67 12.71
N GLN A 234 -6.39 16.87 11.49
CA GLN A 234 -5.47 15.95 10.83
C GLN A 234 -4.01 16.43 10.85
N ASP A 235 -3.75 17.69 11.20
CA ASP A 235 -2.42 18.28 11.25
C ASP A 235 -1.59 17.71 12.40
N ILE A 236 -0.36 17.25 12.10
CA ILE A 236 0.57 16.70 13.11
C ILE A 236 1.07 17.76 14.09
N ARG A 237 1.05 19.04 13.70
CA ARG A 237 1.54 20.15 14.54
C ARG A 237 0.68 20.35 15.80
N PHE A 238 -0.56 19.90 15.75
CA PHE A 238 -1.48 19.99 16.89
C PHE A 238 -1.50 18.71 17.73
N SER A 239 -0.69 17.71 17.36
CA SER A 239 -0.63 16.43 18.08
C SER A 239 0.55 16.44 19.06
N GLY A 240 0.32 16.89 20.29
CA GLY A 240 1.32 16.85 21.32
C GLY A 240 0.76 16.23 22.60
N GLY A 241 1.63 15.71 23.45
CA GLY A 241 1.27 15.23 24.78
C GLY A 241 0.44 13.94 24.82
N PHE A 242 0.42 13.14 23.73
CA PHE A 242 -0.26 11.85 23.74
C PHE A 242 0.35 10.87 24.75
N SER A 243 1.61 11.10 25.15
CA SER A 243 2.31 10.28 26.13
C SER A 243 1.59 10.21 27.47
N ASN A 244 0.84 11.25 27.83
CA ASN A 244 0.14 11.33 29.12
C ASN A 244 -1.32 10.83 29.04
N GLN A 245 -1.93 10.79 27.86
CA GLN A 245 -3.37 10.56 27.74
C GLN A 245 -3.75 9.28 26.99
N LEU A 246 -2.96 8.88 25.98
CA LEU A 246 -3.24 7.71 25.14
C LEU A 246 -2.00 6.80 25.06
N ILE A 247 -1.53 6.37 26.23
CA ILE A 247 -0.25 5.64 26.38
C ILE A 247 -0.23 4.36 25.55
N ILE A 248 -1.29 3.54 25.62
CA ILE A 248 -1.34 2.23 24.96
C ILE A 248 -1.33 2.40 23.43
N VAL A 249 -2.18 3.28 22.91
CA VAL A 249 -2.26 3.51 21.45
C VAL A 249 -0.96 4.12 20.93
N LEU A 250 -0.32 4.99 21.71
CA LEU A 250 0.97 5.60 21.35
C LEU A 250 2.08 4.56 21.27
N ILE A 251 2.15 3.61 22.21
CA ILE A 251 3.10 2.50 22.19
C ILE A 251 2.90 1.66 20.90
N TYR A 252 1.65 1.34 20.59
CA TYR A 252 1.31 0.54 19.40
C TYR A 252 1.68 1.27 18.10
N PHE A 253 1.43 2.58 18.06
CA PHE A 253 1.82 3.44 16.94
C PHE A 253 3.34 3.47 16.76
N ASN A 254 4.08 3.58 17.85
CA ASN A 254 5.55 3.60 17.81
C ASN A 254 6.12 2.25 17.34
N ILE A 255 5.60 1.13 17.85
CA ILE A 255 6.04 -0.21 17.41
C ILE A 255 5.81 -0.40 15.91
N SER A 256 4.65 0.02 15.40
CA SER A 256 4.35 -0.12 13.97
C SER A 256 5.24 0.75 13.09
N ARG A 257 5.67 1.93 13.58
CA ARG A 257 6.63 2.78 12.85
C ARG A 257 8.05 2.21 12.90
N LEU A 258 8.45 1.67 14.05
CA LEU A 258 9.76 1.00 14.18
C LEU A 258 9.82 -0.25 13.27
N ALA A 259 8.69 -0.97 13.13
CA ALA A 259 8.58 -2.08 12.19
C ALA A 259 8.74 -1.59 10.74
N LEU A 260 8.16 -0.42 10.40
CA LEU A 260 8.31 0.19 9.08
C LEU A 260 9.77 0.59 8.80
N CYS A 261 10.50 1.07 9.81
CA CYS A 261 11.93 1.40 9.68
C CYS A 261 12.78 0.16 9.45
N GLY A 262 12.35 -1.00 9.96
CA GLY A 262 13.10 -2.26 9.88
C GLY A 262 14.02 -2.48 11.08
N ILE A 263 13.57 -2.07 12.27
CA ILE A 263 14.35 -2.30 13.51
C ILE A 263 14.33 -3.80 13.84
N PRO A 264 15.46 -4.39 14.30
CA PRO A 264 15.56 -5.82 14.54
C PRO A 264 14.43 -6.39 15.40
N PHE A 265 14.10 -7.63 15.13
CA PHE A 265 13.08 -8.46 15.81
C PHE A 265 11.62 -8.05 15.53
N LEU A 266 11.37 -7.04 14.68
CA LEU A 266 10.01 -6.70 14.24
C LEU A 266 9.75 -7.30 12.85
N ALA A 267 8.46 -7.45 12.47
CA ALA A 267 8.06 -8.09 11.21
C ALA A 267 8.70 -7.43 9.98
N GLY A 268 8.89 -6.10 10.03
CA GLY A 268 9.50 -5.34 8.94
C GLY A 268 10.98 -5.63 8.74
N PHE A 269 11.70 -6.01 9.79
CA PHE A 269 13.14 -6.36 9.73
C PHE A 269 13.34 -7.58 8.82
N TYR A 270 12.64 -8.66 9.13
CA TYR A 270 12.80 -9.92 8.41
C TYR A 270 12.57 -9.80 6.90
N SER A 271 11.64 -8.95 6.48
CA SER A 271 11.38 -8.76 5.06
C SER A 271 12.29 -7.70 4.43
N LYS A 272 12.47 -6.55 5.07
CA LYS A 272 13.18 -5.39 4.50
C LYS A 272 14.70 -5.62 4.44
N ASP A 273 15.26 -6.25 5.45
CA ASP A 273 16.72 -6.50 5.54
C ASP A 273 17.16 -7.44 4.40
N ILE A 274 16.45 -8.55 4.23
CA ILE A 274 16.73 -9.50 3.14
C ILE A 274 16.61 -8.79 1.77
N ILE A 275 15.63 -7.91 1.62
CA ILE A 275 15.45 -7.12 0.39
C ILE A 275 16.67 -6.23 0.13
N LEU A 276 17.16 -5.54 1.17
CA LEU A 276 18.32 -4.66 1.07
C LEU A 276 19.57 -5.44 0.64
N GLU A 277 19.76 -6.63 1.18
CA GLU A 277 20.88 -7.52 0.82
C GLU A 277 20.81 -7.92 -0.66
N PHE A 278 19.64 -8.36 -1.14
CA PHE A 278 19.48 -8.75 -2.55
C PHE A 278 19.66 -7.58 -3.51
N VAL A 279 19.27 -6.37 -3.11
CA VAL A 279 19.50 -5.18 -3.92
C VAL A 279 21.01 -4.85 -4.01
N LEU A 280 21.77 -5.07 -2.94
CA LEU A 280 23.24 -4.88 -2.96
C LEU A 280 23.92 -5.84 -3.94
N ILE A 281 23.45 -7.06 -4.04
CA ILE A 281 24.01 -8.07 -4.94
C ILE A 281 23.72 -7.71 -6.42
N SER A 282 22.66 -6.92 -6.68
CA SER A 282 22.31 -6.51 -8.06
C SER A 282 23.31 -5.49 -8.60
N ASN A 283 23.68 -5.62 -9.87
CA ASN A 283 24.75 -4.83 -10.52
C ASN A 283 24.28 -3.47 -11.07
N VAL A 284 23.26 -2.84 -10.49
CA VAL A 284 22.71 -1.56 -10.99
C VAL A 284 23.06 -0.42 -10.02
N ASN A 285 24.30 0.02 -10.05
CA ASN A 285 24.92 0.90 -9.04
C ASN A 285 24.15 2.20 -8.78
N ILE A 286 23.73 2.92 -9.83
CA ILE A 286 23.00 4.20 -9.68
C ILE A 286 21.66 3.98 -9.00
N MET A 287 20.97 2.91 -9.36
CA MET A 287 19.66 2.58 -8.75
C MET A 287 19.80 2.14 -7.30
N ILE A 288 20.93 1.52 -6.93
CA ILE A 288 21.26 1.15 -5.55
C ILE A 288 21.35 2.43 -4.69
N PHE A 289 22.06 3.47 -5.18
CA PHE A 289 22.18 4.74 -4.47
C PHE A 289 20.81 5.35 -4.19
N PHE A 290 19.95 5.49 -5.22
CA PHE A 290 18.59 6.02 -5.03
C PHE A 290 17.78 5.22 -4.04
N PHE A 291 17.98 3.91 -4.01
CA PHE A 291 17.26 3.01 -3.09
C PHE A 291 17.67 3.25 -1.64
N PHE A 292 18.97 3.28 -1.34
CA PHE A 292 19.45 3.51 0.02
C PHE A 292 19.11 4.92 0.51
N PHE A 293 19.21 5.92 -0.36
CA PHE A 293 18.79 7.29 -0.05
C PHE A 293 17.30 7.32 0.32
N SER A 294 16.47 6.66 -0.46
CA SER A 294 15.01 6.63 -0.21
C SER A 294 14.65 5.85 1.05
N THR A 295 15.39 4.77 1.40
CA THR A 295 15.16 4.07 2.68
C THR A 295 15.57 4.96 3.87
N GLY A 296 16.59 5.79 3.71
CA GLY A 296 16.93 6.84 4.69
C GLY A 296 15.78 7.83 4.91
N LEU A 297 15.09 8.23 3.82
CA LEU A 297 13.92 9.11 3.92
C LEU A 297 12.79 8.46 4.73
N THR A 298 12.63 7.12 4.67
CA THR A 298 11.60 6.43 5.48
C THR A 298 11.90 6.55 6.98
N VAL A 299 13.15 6.57 7.36
CA VAL A 299 13.57 6.76 8.76
C VAL A 299 13.28 8.20 9.22
N ILE A 300 13.59 9.19 8.37
CA ILE A 300 13.41 10.61 8.69
C ILE A 300 11.93 10.93 9.01
N TYR A 301 10.98 10.59 8.11
CA TYR A 301 9.58 10.92 8.36
C TYR A 301 9.00 10.10 9.55
N SER A 302 9.49 8.90 9.81
CA SER A 302 9.02 8.12 10.95
C SER A 302 9.47 8.73 12.29
N PHE A 303 10.72 9.18 12.38
CA PHE A 303 11.22 9.87 13.57
C PHE A 303 10.55 11.25 13.74
N ARG A 304 10.28 11.95 12.66
CA ARG A 304 9.51 13.20 12.68
C ARG A 304 8.13 13.00 13.35
N LEU A 305 7.41 11.94 12.98
CA LEU A 305 6.12 11.60 13.60
C LEU A 305 6.26 11.24 15.08
N ILE A 306 7.35 10.54 15.46
CA ILE A 306 7.62 10.21 16.86
C ILE A 306 7.78 11.50 17.67
N ASN A 307 8.58 12.45 17.16
CA ASN A 307 8.84 13.71 17.86
C ASN A 307 7.56 14.51 18.11
N TYR A 308 6.72 14.68 17.07
CA TYR A 308 5.46 15.42 17.21
C TYR A 308 4.48 14.75 18.17
N CYS A 309 4.39 13.41 18.18
CA CYS A 309 3.43 12.70 19.04
C CYS A 309 3.89 12.56 20.49
N LEU A 310 5.22 12.43 20.71
CA LEU A 310 5.77 12.20 22.05
C LEU A 310 6.18 13.48 22.77
N ILE A 311 6.94 14.35 22.10
CA ILE A 311 7.77 15.38 22.74
C ILE A 311 7.06 16.74 22.76
N ASP A 312 6.33 17.07 21.70
CA ASP A 312 5.71 18.39 21.57
C ASP A 312 4.66 18.65 22.66
N PHE A 313 4.60 19.91 23.08
CA PHE A 313 3.64 20.38 24.09
C PHE A 313 2.20 20.23 23.60
N LEU A 314 1.29 20.11 24.55
CA LEU A 314 -0.15 19.99 24.30
C LEU A 314 -0.67 21.10 23.37
N GLY A 315 -0.89 20.75 22.11
CA GLY A 315 -1.45 21.68 21.13
C GLY A 315 -2.94 21.93 21.33
N PHE A 316 -3.68 20.87 21.65
CA PHE A 316 -5.12 20.93 21.92
C PHE A 316 -5.46 20.07 23.13
N MET A 317 -6.47 20.51 23.89
CA MET A 317 -7.04 19.68 24.95
C MET A 317 -7.74 18.47 24.33
N ILE A 318 -7.35 17.29 24.75
CA ILE A 318 -8.01 16.05 24.35
C ILE A 318 -9.34 15.95 25.11
N VAL A 319 -10.43 15.88 24.35
CA VAL A 319 -11.78 16.06 24.88
C VAL A 319 -12.29 14.87 25.68
N SER A 320 -11.74 13.67 25.46
CA SER A 320 -12.26 12.49 26.14
C SER A 320 -11.16 11.66 26.78
N ILE A 321 -11.33 11.39 28.04
CA ILE A 321 -10.41 10.61 28.88
C ILE A 321 -10.72 9.12 28.70
N GLY A 322 -9.67 8.35 28.44
CA GLY A 322 -9.74 6.90 28.42
C GLY A 322 -9.80 6.24 27.04
N GLU A 323 -9.20 5.09 26.97
CA GLU A 323 -9.12 4.26 25.76
C GLU A 323 -10.25 3.21 25.79
N SER A 324 -11.15 3.25 24.82
CA SER A 324 -12.27 2.30 24.76
C SER A 324 -11.76 0.89 24.40
N SER A 325 -12.20 -0.10 25.15
CA SER A 325 -11.78 -1.49 24.97
C SER A 325 -12.16 -2.06 23.58
N PHE A 326 -13.28 -1.59 23.03
CA PHE A 326 -13.75 -2.03 21.70
C PHE A 326 -12.78 -1.68 20.58
N ILE A 327 -12.17 -0.49 20.66
CA ILE A 327 -11.19 -0.04 19.66
C ILE A 327 -9.84 -0.72 19.90
N LEU A 328 -9.46 -0.94 21.15
CA LEU A 328 -8.17 -1.56 21.50
C LEU A 328 -8.09 -3.04 21.11
N PHE A 329 -9.22 -3.76 21.09
CA PHE A 329 -9.22 -5.21 20.84
C PHE A 329 -8.60 -5.56 19.46
N PRO A 330 -9.06 -5.01 18.33
CA PRO A 330 -8.43 -5.32 17.03
C PRO A 330 -7.00 -4.80 16.94
N ILE A 331 -6.67 -3.68 17.59
CA ILE A 331 -5.33 -3.11 17.58
C ILE A 331 -4.36 -4.05 18.32
N ARG A 332 -4.77 -4.65 19.45
CA ARG A 332 -3.96 -5.63 20.21
C ARG A 332 -3.64 -6.88 19.36
N PHE A 333 -4.58 -7.35 18.58
CA PHE A 333 -4.37 -8.50 17.71
C PHE A 333 -3.35 -8.18 16.62
N LEU A 334 -3.49 -7.00 15.99
CA LEU A 334 -2.58 -6.57 14.94
C LEU A 334 -1.16 -6.30 15.45
N ILE A 335 -0.99 -5.81 16.68
CA ILE A 335 0.34 -5.57 17.22
C ILE A 335 1.08 -6.90 17.46
N PHE A 336 0.38 -7.90 17.96
CA PHE A 336 0.97 -9.24 18.12
C PHE A 336 1.51 -9.74 16.77
N LEU A 337 0.71 -9.59 15.71
CA LEU A 337 1.13 -9.99 14.36
C LEU A 337 2.24 -9.09 13.78
N SER A 338 2.31 -7.81 14.15
CA SER A 338 3.36 -6.91 13.66
C SER A 338 4.71 -7.17 14.33
N ILE A 339 4.72 -7.81 15.51
CA ILE A 339 5.96 -8.22 16.18
C ILE A 339 6.38 -9.61 15.69
N PHE A 340 5.50 -10.59 15.82
CA PHE A 340 5.82 -12.00 15.58
C PHE A 340 5.54 -12.47 14.14
N GLY A 341 4.74 -11.73 13.37
CA GLY A 341 4.33 -12.14 12.03
C GLY A 341 5.50 -12.36 11.07
N GLY A 342 6.58 -11.61 11.23
CA GLY A 342 7.78 -11.80 10.41
C GLY A 342 8.45 -13.15 10.66
N SER A 343 8.64 -13.49 11.92
CA SER A 343 9.29 -14.75 12.30
C SER A 343 8.40 -15.98 12.04
N ILE A 344 7.08 -15.82 12.11
CA ILE A 344 6.13 -16.91 11.86
C ILE A 344 6.04 -17.23 10.35
N LEU A 345 6.16 -16.20 9.50
CA LEU A 345 5.99 -16.33 8.05
C LEU A 345 7.26 -16.77 7.32
N ILE A 346 8.43 -16.74 7.95
CA ILE A 346 9.71 -17.26 7.42
C ILE A 346 9.71 -18.79 7.53
#